data_582c2efb75c81416b83d56ea295b5012
#
_entry.id   582c2efb75c81416b83d56ea295b5012
#
_cell.length_a   1.000
_cell.length_b   1.000
_cell.length_c   1.000
_cell.angle_alpha   90.00
_cell.angle_beta   90.00
_cell.angle_gamma   90.00
#
_symmetry.space_group_name_H-M   'P 1'
#
loop_
_entity.id
_entity.type
_entity.pdbx_description
1 polymer ?
#
loop_
_entity_poly.entity_id
_entity_poly.type
_entity_poly.pdbx_seq_one_letter_code
_entity_poly.pdbx_strand_id
1 'polypeptide(L)'
;MEPRKLSETTPEDYARLGMKSGLEIHQQLATRKKLFCRCPVIRPYSEEYDAEILRHMRPTLSELGEYDGTALMEFKTKKEIVYQIRQETVCTYEMDDTPPFELNEEALDIALEITMLLGCNLVSEVHIARKQYLDGSIPTGFQRTTILGVDGSIPYKGRRIGIRQLGLEEDACREVSDVGHLRTYRTDRLGFALIESVTYPDMRTPQEVAEVAQLLRRLARSTGKVHTGIGAGRQDVNVSIEGGRRVEIKGVSRIPLIPLLVHNEAFRQAALLEIKAELERRGVTAASFRADASNVTELVAGTQYYPLAKALRDGLEARAVVLRGFRGILSWRTQPETTFAKEISDRVRVIACLNRIPNIAHSDQEGETLSSTEWTRIKKAARAGDRDTIVLVWGDRRDVETGAGEIALRARDALDGVPNETRQALPDGTNGFERILPGPDRMYPDTDLPPIAITEDRIERIRSIMAERP
;
A
#
# COMPACT_ATOMS: atom_id res chain seq x y z
N MET A 1 -1.92 10.13 -24.03
CA MET A 1 -3.30 10.70 -23.98
C MET A 1 -3.35 11.66 -22.79
N GLU A 2 -4.03 12.79 -22.88
CA GLU A 2 -4.25 13.62 -21.67
C GLU A 2 -5.24 12.93 -20.74
N PRO A 3 -4.98 12.92 -19.41
CA PRO A 3 -5.89 12.33 -18.44
C PRO A 3 -7.26 13.02 -18.52
N ARG A 4 -8.34 12.26 -18.74
CA ARG A 4 -9.70 12.80 -18.72
C ARG A 4 -10.06 13.27 -17.32
N LYS A 5 -10.89 14.30 -17.20
CA LYS A 5 -11.40 14.75 -15.93
C LYS A 5 -12.56 13.87 -15.46
N LEU A 6 -12.67 13.66 -14.15
CA LEU A 6 -13.78 12.91 -13.56
C LEU A 6 -15.15 13.47 -13.99
N SER A 7 -15.29 14.81 -14.05
CA SER A 7 -16.53 15.50 -14.44
C SER A 7 -16.91 15.33 -15.92
N GLU A 8 -15.99 14.87 -16.77
CA GLU A 8 -16.18 14.67 -18.21
C GLU A 8 -16.31 13.19 -18.58
N THR A 9 -16.29 12.29 -17.59
CA THR A 9 -16.29 10.85 -17.78
C THR A 9 -17.64 10.26 -17.39
N THR A 10 -18.24 9.47 -18.27
CA THR A 10 -19.56 8.87 -18.08
C THR A 10 -19.46 7.43 -17.57
N PRO A 11 -20.55 6.84 -17.04
CA PRO A 11 -20.60 5.41 -16.68
C PRO A 11 -20.23 4.49 -17.84
N GLU A 12 -20.61 4.86 -19.07
CA GLU A 12 -20.30 4.10 -20.29
C GLU A 12 -18.80 4.11 -20.60
N ASP A 13 -18.08 5.18 -20.25
CA ASP A 13 -16.62 5.24 -20.40
C ASP A 13 -15.94 4.21 -19.47
N TYR A 14 -16.39 4.09 -18.22
CA TYR A 14 -15.89 3.07 -17.30
C TYR A 14 -16.28 1.66 -17.74
N ALA A 15 -17.47 1.48 -18.28
CA ALA A 15 -17.90 0.21 -18.84
C ALA A 15 -17.02 -0.23 -20.03
N ARG A 16 -16.64 0.71 -20.91
CA ARG A 16 -15.69 0.44 -22.01
C ARG A 16 -14.29 0.09 -21.53
N LEU A 17 -13.85 0.65 -20.41
CA LEU A 17 -12.60 0.27 -19.75
C LEU A 17 -12.69 -1.10 -19.06
N GLY A 18 -13.88 -1.68 -18.92
CA GLY A 18 -14.10 -2.88 -18.13
C GLY A 18 -13.75 -2.68 -16.63
N MET A 19 -13.98 -1.45 -16.11
CA MET A 19 -13.62 -1.11 -14.74
C MET A 19 -14.36 -1.96 -13.72
N LYS A 20 -13.61 -2.46 -12.75
CA LYS A 20 -14.11 -3.18 -11.56
C LYS A 20 -13.41 -2.62 -10.33
N SER A 21 -14.18 -2.44 -9.25
CA SER A 21 -13.65 -1.99 -7.98
C SER A 21 -14.24 -2.78 -6.82
N GLY A 22 -13.42 -3.03 -5.80
CA GLY A 22 -13.75 -3.60 -4.51
C GLY A 22 -13.23 -2.73 -3.38
N LEU A 23 -13.70 -2.99 -2.18
CA LEU A 23 -13.33 -2.26 -0.97
C LEU A 23 -12.87 -3.22 0.12
N GLU A 24 -11.86 -2.80 0.87
CA GLU A 24 -11.50 -3.33 2.18
C GLU A 24 -11.70 -2.20 3.19
N ILE A 25 -12.66 -2.38 4.11
CA ILE A 25 -13.01 -1.34 5.07
C ILE A 25 -12.55 -1.77 6.45
N HIS A 26 -11.63 -1.00 7.00
CA HIS A 26 -11.11 -1.17 8.35
C HIS A 26 -11.82 -0.23 9.31
N GLN A 27 -12.31 -0.76 10.42
CA GLN A 27 -13.00 0.01 11.45
C GLN A 27 -12.60 -0.48 12.85
N GLN A 28 -12.10 0.43 13.68
CA GLN A 28 -11.75 0.11 15.07
C GLN A 28 -13.03 -0.12 15.90
N LEU A 29 -13.02 -1.20 16.67
CA LEU A 29 -14.06 -1.52 17.65
C LEU A 29 -13.85 -0.74 18.94
N ALA A 30 -14.95 -0.32 19.56
CA ALA A 30 -14.92 0.44 20.81
C ALA A 30 -14.87 -0.52 22.02
N THR A 31 -13.80 -1.32 22.10
CA THR A 31 -13.55 -2.23 23.23
C THR A 31 -12.79 -1.53 24.34
N ARG A 32 -12.92 -2.04 25.56
CA ARG A 32 -12.17 -1.52 26.73
C ARG A 32 -10.70 -1.95 26.70
N LYS A 33 -10.40 -3.12 26.15
CA LYS A 33 -9.07 -3.72 26.06
C LYS A 33 -8.73 -4.04 24.61
N LYS A 34 -7.44 -4.13 24.34
CA LYS A 34 -6.90 -4.53 23.05
C LYS A 34 -7.22 -5.99 22.71
N LEU A 35 -6.94 -6.42 21.48
CA LEU A 35 -7.44 -7.69 20.92
C LEU A 35 -6.78 -8.92 21.54
N PHE A 36 -5.46 -8.97 21.64
CA PHE A 36 -4.70 -10.12 22.13
C PHE A 36 -3.83 -9.78 23.36
N CYS A 37 -4.17 -8.69 24.05
CA CYS A 37 -3.57 -8.37 25.33
C CYS A 37 -4.58 -7.69 26.28
N ARG A 38 -4.17 -7.39 27.48
CA ARG A 38 -5.01 -6.77 28.50
C ARG A 38 -4.82 -5.27 28.63
N CYS A 39 -3.99 -4.67 27.78
CA CYS A 39 -3.76 -3.24 27.77
C CYS A 39 -5.04 -2.47 27.44
N PRO A 40 -5.24 -1.30 28.05
CA PRO A 40 -6.42 -0.49 27.80
C PRO A 40 -6.39 0.14 26.40
N VAL A 41 -7.59 0.32 25.83
CA VAL A 41 -7.79 1.15 24.64
C VAL A 41 -7.95 2.59 25.08
N ILE A 42 -6.98 3.45 24.80
CA ILE A 42 -6.97 4.86 25.20
C ILE A 42 -7.09 5.75 23.98
N ARG A 43 -8.10 6.62 23.97
CA ARG A 43 -8.31 7.67 22.97
C ARG A 43 -8.79 8.96 23.67
N PRO A 44 -8.45 10.16 23.14
CA PRO A 44 -7.59 10.41 21.98
C PRO A 44 -6.15 9.96 22.19
N TYR A 45 -5.41 9.78 21.09
CA TYR A 45 -3.99 9.43 21.13
C TYR A 45 -3.15 10.57 21.75
N SER A 46 -2.08 10.20 22.46
CA SER A 46 -1.11 11.16 23.00
C SER A 46 0.09 11.35 22.07
N GLU A 47 0.71 12.52 22.14
CA GLU A 47 2.01 12.75 21.53
C GLU A 47 3.17 12.47 22.51
N GLU A 48 2.87 12.20 23.77
CA GLU A 48 3.86 11.84 24.80
C GLU A 48 4.17 10.34 24.76
N TYR A 49 5.41 9.98 25.08
CA TYR A 49 5.89 8.61 25.22
C TYR A 49 6.95 8.54 26.32
N ASP A 50 7.14 7.35 26.88
CA ASP A 50 8.00 7.14 28.07
C ASP A 50 9.39 6.59 27.69
N ALA A 51 9.49 5.84 26.59
CA ALA A 51 10.73 5.19 26.15
C ALA A 51 10.77 4.97 24.63
N GLU A 52 11.97 4.71 24.12
CA GLU A 52 12.20 4.32 22.73
C GLU A 52 12.95 2.98 22.65
N ILE A 53 12.54 2.13 21.68
CA ILE A 53 13.23 0.88 21.38
C ILE A 53 13.55 0.86 19.88
N LEU A 54 14.82 0.58 19.55
CA LEU A 54 15.28 0.37 18.18
C LEU A 54 15.21 -1.11 17.84
N ARG A 55 14.64 -1.43 16.67
CA ARG A 55 14.59 -2.79 16.11
C ARG A 55 14.93 -2.83 14.63
N HIS A 56 15.40 -3.99 14.19
CA HIS A 56 15.61 -4.34 12.78
C HIS A 56 14.75 -5.55 12.45
N MET A 57 13.89 -5.43 11.42
CA MET A 57 13.07 -6.54 10.96
C MET A 57 13.86 -7.46 10.02
N ARG A 58 13.64 -8.77 10.14
CA ARG A 58 14.26 -9.79 9.28
C ARG A 58 13.20 -10.71 8.70
N PRO A 59 13.26 -11.03 7.39
CA PRO A 59 12.34 -11.98 6.78
C PRO A 59 12.56 -13.38 7.34
N THR A 60 11.46 -14.09 7.52
CA THR A 60 11.46 -15.53 7.83
C THR A 60 10.97 -16.30 6.62
N LEU A 61 11.39 -17.55 6.48
CA LEU A 61 10.88 -18.45 5.45
C LEU A 61 9.43 -18.81 5.77
N SER A 62 8.59 -18.95 4.73
CA SER A 62 7.28 -19.58 4.84
C SER A 62 7.40 -21.05 5.19
N GLU A 63 6.29 -21.69 5.55
CA GLU A 63 6.25 -23.15 5.78
C GLU A 63 6.66 -23.96 4.55
N LEU A 64 6.52 -23.38 3.36
CA LEU A 64 6.95 -23.98 2.09
C LEU A 64 8.44 -23.70 1.77
N GLY A 65 9.16 -23.01 2.65
CA GLY A 65 10.57 -22.71 2.47
C GLY A 65 10.88 -21.54 1.53
N GLU A 66 9.88 -20.72 1.22
CA GLU A 66 10.01 -19.53 0.37
C GLU A 66 9.87 -18.23 1.17
N TYR A 67 10.47 -17.15 0.67
CA TYR A 67 10.28 -15.83 1.24
C TYR A 67 9.14 -15.08 0.52
N ASP A 68 8.29 -14.41 1.28
CA ASP A 68 7.32 -13.46 0.70
C ASP A 68 8.06 -12.30 -0.01
N GLY A 69 7.62 -11.97 -1.21
CA GLY A 69 8.25 -10.94 -2.05
C GLY A 69 8.20 -9.55 -1.42
N THR A 70 7.14 -9.24 -0.67
CA THR A 70 7.00 -7.97 0.06
C THR A 70 7.97 -7.91 1.23
N ALA A 71 8.10 -9.01 1.98
CA ALA A 71 9.05 -9.12 3.08
C ALA A 71 10.49 -8.90 2.60
N LEU A 72 10.86 -9.47 1.44
CA LEU A 72 12.16 -9.24 0.82
C LEU A 72 12.35 -7.78 0.37
N MET A 73 11.31 -7.15 -0.19
CA MET A 73 11.37 -5.74 -0.57
C MET A 73 11.59 -4.85 0.66
N GLU A 74 10.82 -5.06 1.71
CA GLU A 74 10.93 -4.31 2.97
C GLU A 74 12.33 -4.49 3.59
N PHE A 75 12.86 -5.70 3.57
CA PHE A 75 14.24 -5.96 4.03
C PHE A 75 15.30 -5.21 3.19
N LYS A 76 15.09 -5.05 1.87
CA LYS A 76 16.00 -4.28 1.01
C LYS A 76 16.07 -2.80 1.39
N THR A 77 15.02 -2.24 1.97
CA THR A 77 15.00 -0.84 2.42
C THR A 77 15.95 -0.57 3.58
N LYS A 78 16.38 -1.61 4.30
CA LYS A 78 17.29 -1.53 5.46
C LYS A 78 16.85 -0.50 6.49
N LYS A 79 15.54 -0.47 6.77
CA LYS A 79 14.97 0.44 7.76
C LYS A 79 15.42 0.09 9.17
N GLU A 80 15.78 1.12 9.93
CA GLU A 80 15.87 1.13 11.37
C GLU A 80 14.52 1.57 11.92
N ILE A 81 13.92 0.72 12.75
CA ILE A 81 12.58 0.97 13.28
C ILE A 81 12.69 1.41 14.74
N VAL A 82 12.23 2.63 15.03
CA VAL A 82 12.13 3.16 16.38
C VAL A 82 10.69 3.10 16.84
N TYR A 83 10.44 2.45 17.97
CA TYR A 83 9.14 2.43 18.64
C TYR A 83 9.14 3.39 19.82
N GLN A 84 8.28 4.40 19.78
CA GLN A 84 7.95 5.27 20.88
C GLN A 84 6.86 4.61 21.73
N ILE A 85 7.21 4.22 22.93
CA ILE A 85 6.42 3.40 23.82
C ILE A 85 5.77 4.26 24.89
N ARG A 86 4.47 4.04 25.12
CA ARG A 86 3.76 4.56 26.25
C ARG A 86 3.42 3.41 27.21
N GLN A 87 4.03 3.38 28.37
CA GLN A 87 4.00 2.26 29.31
C GLN A 87 2.58 1.81 29.70
N GLU A 88 1.63 2.75 29.82
CA GLU A 88 0.25 2.42 30.19
C GLU A 88 -0.55 1.70 29.07
N THR A 89 -0.06 1.74 27.80
CA THR A 89 -0.77 1.18 26.64
C THR A 89 -0.04 0.04 25.96
N VAL A 90 1.08 -0.44 26.51
CA VAL A 90 1.90 -1.51 25.91
C VAL A 90 2.25 -2.57 26.97
N CYS A 91 2.46 -3.79 26.51
CA CYS A 91 2.89 -4.91 27.36
C CYS A 91 3.98 -5.74 26.66
N THR A 92 4.51 -6.73 27.37
CA THR A 92 5.56 -7.62 26.88
C THR A 92 5.14 -8.42 25.65
N TYR A 93 3.86 -8.79 25.51
CA TYR A 93 3.34 -9.42 24.29
C TYR A 93 3.53 -8.52 23.05
N GLU A 94 3.10 -7.26 23.15
CA GLU A 94 3.20 -6.32 22.01
C GLU A 94 4.65 -6.00 21.63
N MET A 95 5.57 -6.19 22.58
CA MET A 95 7.02 -6.03 22.38
C MET A 95 7.74 -7.34 22.03
N ASP A 96 7.00 -8.41 21.72
CA ASP A 96 7.53 -9.71 21.31
C ASP A 96 8.36 -10.46 22.38
N ASP A 97 8.04 -10.22 23.65
CA ASP A 97 8.75 -10.86 24.76
C ASP A 97 7.95 -12.01 25.39
N THR A 98 6.64 -12.06 25.17
CA THR A 98 5.74 -13.09 25.73
C THR A 98 4.68 -13.52 24.72
N PRO A 99 4.07 -14.71 24.86
CA PRO A 99 2.94 -15.15 24.05
C PRO A 99 1.73 -14.21 24.15
N PRO A 100 0.80 -14.24 23.18
CA PRO A 100 -0.45 -13.49 23.22
C PRO A 100 -1.36 -13.98 24.36
N PHE A 101 -2.25 -13.12 24.78
CA PHE A 101 -3.41 -13.50 25.57
C PHE A 101 -4.51 -14.05 24.66
N GLU A 102 -5.51 -14.69 25.26
CA GLU A 102 -6.73 -15.12 24.54
C GLU A 102 -7.41 -13.94 23.83
N LEU A 103 -8.08 -14.25 22.71
CA LEU A 103 -8.85 -13.30 21.93
C LEU A 103 -9.86 -12.56 22.81
N ASN A 104 -9.93 -11.26 22.68
CA ASN A 104 -10.88 -10.43 23.43
C ASN A 104 -12.34 -10.79 23.07
N GLU A 105 -13.08 -11.34 24.02
CA GLU A 105 -14.47 -11.77 23.88
C GLU A 105 -15.41 -10.62 23.52
N GLU A 106 -15.20 -9.43 24.07
CA GLU A 106 -15.98 -8.22 23.74
C GLU A 106 -15.79 -7.86 22.26
N ALA A 107 -14.55 -7.94 21.77
CA ALA A 107 -14.25 -7.69 20.35
C ALA A 107 -14.89 -8.74 19.44
N LEU A 108 -14.84 -10.01 19.83
CA LEU A 108 -15.44 -11.11 19.09
C LEU A 108 -16.97 -10.94 18.97
N ASP A 109 -17.65 -10.62 20.06
CA ASP A 109 -19.10 -10.40 20.05
C ASP A 109 -19.51 -9.23 19.15
N ILE A 110 -18.79 -8.10 19.22
CA ILE A 110 -19.06 -6.94 18.34
C ILE A 110 -18.81 -7.29 16.87
N ALA A 111 -17.72 -7.99 16.58
CA ALA A 111 -17.37 -8.37 15.22
C ALA A 111 -18.37 -9.38 14.63
N LEU A 112 -18.85 -10.37 15.42
CA LEU A 112 -19.90 -11.29 15.00
C LEU A 112 -21.23 -10.56 14.71
N GLU A 113 -21.61 -9.58 15.53
CA GLU A 113 -22.78 -8.74 15.28
C GLU A 113 -22.68 -8.02 13.93
N ILE A 114 -21.54 -7.39 13.63
CA ILE A 114 -21.34 -6.72 12.33
C ILE A 114 -21.33 -7.73 11.19
N THR A 115 -20.75 -8.93 11.39
CA THR A 115 -20.77 -10.02 10.41
C THR A 115 -22.19 -10.42 10.04
N MET A 116 -23.07 -10.53 11.02
CA MET A 116 -24.49 -10.82 10.81
C MET A 116 -25.25 -9.67 10.12
N LEU A 117 -24.96 -8.40 10.47
CA LEU A 117 -25.51 -7.23 9.79
C LEU A 117 -25.15 -7.16 8.30
N LEU A 118 -23.99 -7.68 7.93
CA LEU A 118 -23.56 -7.79 6.54
C LEU A 118 -24.10 -9.04 5.83
N GLY A 119 -24.93 -9.83 6.51
CA GLY A 119 -25.52 -11.04 5.96
C GLY A 119 -24.54 -12.13 5.59
N CYS A 120 -23.38 -12.18 6.26
CA CYS A 120 -22.37 -13.20 6.02
C CYS A 120 -22.75 -14.53 6.69
N ASN A 121 -22.33 -15.63 6.07
CA ASN A 121 -22.35 -16.94 6.69
C ASN A 121 -21.25 -16.99 7.75
N LEU A 122 -21.63 -17.20 9.01
CA LEU A 122 -20.69 -17.31 10.12
C LEU A 122 -19.86 -18.58 10.02
N VAL A 123 -18.60 -18.51 10.40
CA VAL A 123 -17.77 -19.71 10.60
C VAL A 123 -18.21 -20.42 11.89
N SER A 124 -18.08 -21.74 11.92
CA SER A 124 -18.40 -22.53 13.13
C SER A 124 -17.29 -22.45 14.18
N GLU A 125 -16.08 -22.14 13.74
CA GLU A 125 -14.87 -22.10 14.56
C GLU A 125 -13.90 -21.02 14.06
N VAL A 126 -13.37 -20.23 15.00
CA VAL A 126 -12.43 -19.15 14.72
C VAL A 126 -11.01 -19.66 14.84
N HIS A 127 -10.26 -19.57 13.77
CA HIS A 127 -8.82 -19.85 13.72
C HIS A 127 -8.03 -18.58 13.59
N ILE A 128 -7.00 -18.42 14.44
CA ILE A 128 -6.10 -17.26 14.37
C ILE A 128 -4.95 -17.60 13.40
N ALA A 129 -4.66 -16.66 12.51
CA ALA A 129 -3.52 -16.68 11.62
C ALA A 129 -2.62 -15.48 11.88
N ARG A 130 -1.34 -15.61 11.52
CA ARG A 130 -0.34 -14.53 11.60
C ARG A 130 0.04 -14.09 10.19
N LYS A 131 -0.19 -12.82 9.86
CA LYS A 131 0.31 -12.19 8.62
C LYS A 131 1.67 -11.57 8.90
N GLN A 132 2.71 -11.93 8.15
CA GLN A 132 4.03 -11.31 8.27
C GLN A 132 4.02 -9.87 7.74
N TYR A 133 4.55 -8.94 8.55
CA TYR A 133 4.80 -7.53 8.20
C TYR A 133 6.20 -7.12 8.65
N LEU A 134 7.06 -6.73 7.70
CA LEU A 134 8.43 -6.30 7.97
C LEU A 134 8.65 -4.80 7.81
N ASP A 135 7.58 -4.04 7.55
CA ASP A 135 7.61 -2.58 7.50
C ASP A 135 7.82 -1.93 8.88
N GLY A 136 7.83 -2.74 9.94
CA GLY A 136 7.97 -2.31 11.31
C GLY A 136 6.66 -1.87 11.97
N SER A 137 5.54 -1.86 11.26
CA SER A 137 4.26 -1.40 11.81
C SER A 137 3.75 -2.23 12.99
N ILE A 138 4.28 -3.45 13.16
CA ILE A 138 3.98 -4.34 14.29
C ILE A 138 5.30 -4.89 14.85
N PRO A 139 5.63 -4.65 16.13
CA PRO A 139 6.92 -5.04 16.68
C PRO A 139 7.22 -6.53 16.65
N THR A 140 6.20 -7.39 16.73
CA THR A 140 6.34 -8.85 16.60
C THR A 140 6.67 -9.30 15.18
N GLY A 141 6.54 -8.42 14.18
CA GLY A 141 6.67 -8.77 12.76
C GLY A 141 5.45 -9.49 12.19
N PHE A 142 4.41 -9.72 12.98
CA PHE A 142 3.19 -10.44 12.58
C PHE A 142 1.94 -9.73 13.06
N GLN A 143 0.95 -9.61 12.18
CA GLN A 143 -0.41 -9.20 12.51
C GLN A 143 -1.27 -10.44 12.71
N ARG A 144 -1.87 -10.61 13.89
CA ARG A 144 -2.85 -11.67 14.13
C ARG A 144 -4.19 -11.27 13.53
N THR A 145 -4.80 -12.19 12.81
CA THR A 145 -6.07 -12.00 12.10
C THR A 145 -6.88 -13.28 12.10
N THR A 146 -8.20 -13.14 11.98
CA THR A 146 -9.11 -14.27 11.82
C THR A 146 -10.29 -13.91 10.93
N ILE A 147 -10.91 -14.90 10.31
CA ILE A 147 -12.14 -14.76 9.52
C ILE A 147 -13.33 -15.18 10.39
N LEU A 148 -14.37 -14.36 10.43
CA LEU A 148 -15.59 -14.61 11.21
C LEU A 148 -16.79 -14.98 10.34
N GLY A 149 -16.79 -14.57 9.08
CA GLY A 149 -17.84 -14.89 8.14
C GLY A 149 -17.47 -14.63 6.71
N VAL A 150 -18.19 -15.29 5.81
CA VAL A 150 -17.95 -15.27 4.36
C VAL A 150 -19.25 -15.16 3.59
N ASP A 151 -19.15 -14.77 2.31
CA ASP A 151 -20.26 -14.78 1.32
C ASP A 151 -21.55 -14.07 1.80
N GLY A 152 -21.37 -12.88 2.36
CA GLY A 152 -22.47 -11.97 2.69
C GLY A 152 -22.89 -11.10 1.52
N SER A 153 -23.88 -10.25 1.76
CA SER A 153 -24.26 -9.23 0.79
C SER A 153 -25.15 -8.15 1.41
N ILE A 154 -25.05 -6.94 0.89
CA ILE A 154 -25.86 -5.79 1.28
C ILE A 154 -26.70 -5.28 0.11
N PRO A 155 -27.93 -4.78 0.34
CA PRO A 155 -28.75 -4.19 -0.72
C PRO A 155 -28.18 -2.85 -1.17
N TYR A 156 -28.17 -2.61 -2.47
CA TYR A 156 -27.70 -1.36 -3.05
C TYR A 156 -28.42 -1.05 -4.38
N LYS A 157 -29.24 0.00 -4.42
CA LYS A 157 -29.92 0.51 -5.65
C LYS A 157 -30.54 -0.60 -6.52
N GLY A 158 -31.36 -1.47 -5.94
CA GLY A 158 -32.06 -2.54 -6.65
C GLY A 158 -31.22 -3.79 -6.99
N ARG A 159 -29.96 -3.82 -6.60
CA ARG A 159 -29.07 -4.99 -6.68
C ARG A 159 -28.41 -5.27 -5.33
N ARG A 160 -27.55 -6.26 -5.26
CA ARG A 160 -26.76 -6.56 -4.07
C ARG A 160 -25.27 -6.35 -4.35
N ILE A 161 -24.56 -5.86 -3.36
CA ILE A 161 -23.09 -5.85 -3.31
C ILE A 161 -22.67 -7.02 -2.45
N GLY A 162 -21.86 -7.90 -2.99
CA GLY A 162 -21.34 -9.06 -2.28
C GLY A 162 -20.26 -8.68 -1.27
N ILE A 163 -20.32 -9.30 -0.11
CA ILE A 163 -19.28 -9.24 0.93
C ILE A 163 -18.55 -10.57 0.90
N ARG A 164 -17.29 -10.53 0.51
CA ARG A 164 -16.45 -11.72 0.40
C ARG A 164 -16.18 -12.33 1.76
N GLN A 165 -15.78 -11.49 2.71
CA GLN A 165 -15.46 -11.90 4.07
C GLN A 165 -15.48 -10.72 5.04
N LEU A 166 -15.64 -11.04 6.31
CA LEU A 166 -15.32 -10.15 7.42
C LEU A 166 -14.31 -10.83 8.33
N GLY A 167 -13.22 -10.08 8.60
CA GLY A 167 -12.14 -10.47 9.50
C GLY A 167 -12.10 -9.62 10.76
N LEU A 168 -11.44 -10.15 11.79
CA LEU A 168 -11.07 -9.45 13.01
C LEU A 168 -9.56 -9.54 13.16
N GLU A 169 -8.88 -8.40 13.31
CA GLU A 169 -7.43 -8.32 13.32
C GLU A 169 -6.90 -7.26 14.29
N GLU A 170 -5.60 -7.30 14.56
CA GLU A 170 -4.91 -6.28 15.33
C GLU A 170 -4.64 -5.04 14.49
N ASP A 171 -4.91 -3.84 15.02
CA ASP A 171 -4.43 -2.62 14.38
C ASP A 171 -2.93 -2.46 14.60
N ALA A 172 -2.27 -1.83 13.64
CA ALA A 172 -0.82 -1.59 13.65
C ALA A 172 -0.45 -0.34 14.46
N CYS A 173 0.83 -0.17 14.74
CA CYS A 173 1.39 1.07 15.29
C CYS A 173 1.03 2.27 14.43
N ARG A 174 1.00 3.44 15.05
CA ARG A 174 0.81 4.72 14.37
C ARG A 174 2.17 5.24 13.87
N GLU A 175 2.31 5.41 12.55
CA GLU A 175 3.53 5.99 11.99
C GLU A 175 3.66 7.46 12.39
N VAL A 176 4.83 7.83 12.87
CA VAL A 176 5.20 9.21 13.26
C VAL A 176 6.03 9.85 12.16
N SER A 177 7.02 9.14 11.64
CA SER A 177 7.88 9.61 10.56
C SER A 177 8.52 8.46 9.78
N ASP A 178 8.83 8.72 8.50
CA ASP A 178 9.60 7.84 7.63
C ASP A 178 10.56 8.69 6.78
N VAL A 179 11.82 8.79 7.23
CA VAL A 179 12.85 9.64 6.59
C VAL A 179 14.14 8.85 6.41
N GLY A 180 14.56 8.68 5.16
CA GLY A 180 15.75 7.88 4.83
C GLY A 180 15.56 6.43 5.29
N HIS A 181 16.50 5.92 6.06
CA HIS A 181 16.45 4.59 6.64
C HIS A 181 15.83 4.55 8.04
N LEU A 182 15.41 5.68 8.61
CA LEU A 182 14.79 5.74 9.94
C LEU A 182 13.28 5.84 9.82
N ARG A 183 12.56 4.90 10.43
CA ARG A 183 11.11 4.93 10.55
C ARG A 183 10.72 4.89 12.01
N THR A 184 9.87 5.81 12.43
CA THR A 184 9.42 5.92 13.81
C THR A 184 7.94 5.62 13.92
N TYR A 185 7.60 4.74 14.83
CA TYR A 185 6.23 4.36 15.17
C TYR A 185 5.90 4.68 16.61
N ARG A 186 4.60 4.87 16.90
CA ARG A 186 4.06 4.97 18.24
C ARG A 186 3.11 3.80 18.52
N THR A 187 3.28 3.18 19.70
CA THR A 187 2.59 1.93 20.04
C THR A 187 1.19 2.11 20.62
N ASP A 188 0.72 3.33 20.77
CA ASP A 188 -0.55 3.67 21.41
C ASP A 188 -1.79 3.03 20.73
N ARG A 189 -1.75 2.83 19.42
CA ARG A 189 -2.81 2.20 18.62
C ARG A 189 -2.61 0.70 18.42
N LEU A 190 -1.38 0.21 18.58
CA LEU A 190 -1.04 -1.19 18.36
C LEU A 190 -2.00 -2.11 19.12
N GLY A 191 -2.46 -3.16 18.47
CA GLY A 191 -3.30 -4.19 19.08
C GLY A 191 -4.77 -3.80 19.31
N PHE A 192 -5.23 -2.61 18.88
CA PHE A 192 -6.66 -2.32 18.89
C PHE A 192 -7.41 -3.34 18.05
N ALA A 193 -8.61 -3.72 18.50
CA ALA A 193 -9.48 -4.60 17.73
C ALA A 193 -9.98 -3.87 16.47
N LEU A 194 -9.69 -4.43 15.31
CA LEU A 194 -9.99 -3.88 14.00
C LEU A 194 -10.81 -4.89 13.19
N ILE A 195 -11.99 -4.51 12.72
CA ILE A 195 -12.69 -5.31 11.72
C ILE A 195 -12.25 -4.91 10.32
N GLU A 196 -12.13 -5.91 9.45
CA GLU A 196 -11.88 -5.77 8.03
C GLU A 196 -13.06 -6.37 7.25
N SER A 197 -13.83 -5.53 6.58
CA SER A 197 -14.92 -5.96 5.70
C SER A 197 -14.46 -5.89 4.25
N VAL A 198 -14.42 -7.02 3.56
CA VAL A 198 -13.94 -7.12 2.16
C VAL A 198 -15.12 -7.37 1.23
N THR A 199 -15.30 -6.52 0.22
CA THR A 199 -16.34 -6.70 -0.80
C THR A 199 -15.84 -7.53 -1.98
N TYR A 200 -16.77 -8.11 -2.75
CA TYR A 200 -16.48 -8.52 -4.12
C TYR A 200 -16.30 -7.27 -5.00
N PRO A 201 -15.63 -7.38 -6.17
CA PRO A 201 -15.40 -6.25 -7.09
C PRO A 201 -16.65 -5.92 -7.90
N ASP A 202 -17.74 -5.60 -7.22
CA ASP A 202 -19.08 -5.41 -7.82
C ASP A 202 -19.35 -3.97 -8.27
N MET A 203 -18.56 -2.99 -7.79
CA MET A 203 -18.72 -1.59 -8.18
C MET A 203 -18.13 -1.35 -9.56
N ARG A 204 -18.85 -0.57 -10.39
CA ARG A 204 -18.54 -0.32 -11.81
C ARG A 204 -18.25 1.15 -12.11
N THR A 205 -18.51 2.05 -11.18
CA THR A 205 -18.21 3.47 -11.32
C THR A 205 -17.55 4.02 -10.05
N PRO A 206 -16.74 5.06 -10.15
CA PRO A 206 -16.11 5.70 -8.99
C PRO A 206 -17.11 6.15 -7.92
N GLN A 207 -18.28 6.63 -8.34
CA GLN A 207 -19.32 7.09 -7.42
C GLN A 207 -19.93 5.92 -6.62
N GLU A 208 -20.17 4.78 -7.26
CA GLU A 208 -20.65 3.57 -6.56
C GLU A 208 -19.69 3.14 -5.45
N VAL A 209 -18.38 3.22 -5.68
CA VAL A 209 -17.36 2.85 -4.68
C VAL A 209 -17.49 3.71 -3.42
N ALA A 210 -17.63 5.02 -3.58
CA ALA A 210 -17.80 5.94 -2.45
C ALA A 210 -19.14 5.72 -1.71
N GLU A 211 -20.21 5.48 -2.44
CA GLU A 211 -21.54 5.23 -1.85
C GLU A 211 -21.57 3.92 -1.05
N VAL A 212 -20.98 2.85 -1.59
CA VAL A 212 -20.86 1.55 -0.91
C VAL A 212 -19.95 1.67 0.32
N ALA A 213 -18.83 2.39 0.23
CA ALA A 213 -17.97 2.67 1.39
C ALA A 213 -18.74 3.39 2.50
N GLN A 214 -19.56 4.38 2.14
CA GLN A 214 -20.41 5.10 3.09
C GLN A 214 -21.48 4.20 3.71
N LEU A 215 -22.07 3.30 2.93
CA LEU A 215 -23.10 2.37 3.40
C LEU A 215 -22.51 1.38 4.43
N LEU A 216 -21.39 0.73 4.10
CA LEU A 216 -20.71 -0.20 5.02
C LEU A 216 -20.29 0.48 6.32
N ARG A 217 -19.76 1.70 6.21
CA ARG A 217 -19.41 2.50 7.39
C ARG A 217 -20.62 2.84 8.27
N ARG A 218 -21.78 3.14 7.68
CA ARG A 218 -23.02 3.37 8.41
C ARG A 218 -23.50 2.10 9.12
N LEU A 219 -23.45 0.95 8.45
CA LEU A 219 -23.82 -0.34 9.04
C LEU A 219 -22.95 -0.66 10.27
N ALA A 220 -21.62 -0.53 10.17
CA ALA A 220 -20.76 -0.75 11.32
C ALA A 220 -21.09 0.23 12.47
N ARG A 221 -21.33 1.50 12.16
CA ARG A 221 -21.68 2.53 13.17
C ARG A 221 -23.05 2.35 13.79
N SER A 222 -24.00 1.72 13.12
CA SER A 222 -25.36 1.48 13.69
C SER A 222 -25.30 0.57 14.91
N THR A 223 -24.24 -0.20 15.11
CA THR A 223 -24.04 -0.99 16.34
C THR A 223 -23.82 -0.12 17.57
N GLY A 224 -23.36 1.13 17.42
CA GLY A 224 -22.92 1.99 18.53
C GLY A 224 -21.62 1.52 19.21
N LYS A 225 -20.98 0.46 18.68
CA LYS A 225 -19.85 -0.24 19.31
C LYS A 225 -18.53 -0.08 18.53
N VAL A 226 -18.43 0.93 17.67
CA VAL A 226 -17.23 1.25 16.92
C VAL A 226 -16.73 2.66 17.25
N HIS A 227 -15.42 2.85 17.21
CA HIS A 227 -14.84 4.17 17.36
C HIS A 227 -15.21 5.08 16.21
N THR A 228 -15.33 6.37 16.49
CA THR A 228 -15.58 7.43 15.51
C THR A 228 -14.48 8.48 15.55
N GLY A 229 -14.45 9.38 14.55
CA GLY A 229 -13.48 10.44 14.45
C GLY A 229 -12.25 10.06 13.61
N ILE A 230 -11.23 10.92 13.65
CA ILE A 230 -10.01 10.79 12.86
C ILE A 230 -9.24 9.53 13.29
N GLY A 231 -8.81 8.73 12.32
CA GLY A 231 -8.03 7.51 12.56
C GLY A 231 -8.82 6.30 13.06
N ALA A 232 -10.16 6.41 13.25
CA ALA A 232 -10.99 5.29 13.70
C ALA A 232 -11.36 4.31 12.57
N GLY A 233 -11.23 4.72 11.32
CA GLY A 233 -11.50 3.88 10.17
C GLY A 233 -10.80 4.39 8.91
N ARG A 234 -10.46 3.46 8.03
CA ARG A 234 -9.85 3.70 6.72
C ARG A 234 -10.42 2.74 5.69
N GLN A 235 -10.27 3.06 4.44
CA GLN A 235 -10.64 2.21 3.33
C GLN A 235 -9.41 1.93 2.47
N ASP A 236 -9.26 0.68 2.04
CA ASP A 236 -8.36 0.30 0.96
C ASP A 236 -9.21 0.03 -0.27
N VAL A 237 -8.89 0.69 -1.37
CA VAL A 237 -9.72 0.71 -2.58
C VAL A 237 -9.02 -0.08 -3.67
N ASN A 238 -9.64 -1.17 -4.10
CA ASN A 238 -9.13 -2.02 -5.17
C ASN A 238 -9.73 -1.59 -6.51
N VAL A 239 -8.89 -1.36 -7.51
CA VAL A 239 -9.31 -0.96 -8.87
C VAL A 239 -8.62 -1.83 -9.90
N SER A 240 -9.35 -2.26 -10.92
CA SER A 240 -8.82 -2.90 -12.12
C SER A 240 -9.62 -2.50 -13.36
N ILE A 241 -8.99 -2.57 -14.53
CA ILE A 241 -9.62 -2.45 -15.83
C ILE A 241 -9.35 -3.70 -16.65
N GLU A 242 -10.03 -3.83 -17.79
CA GLU A 242 -9.77 -4.92 -18.74
C GLU A 242 -8.32 -4.86 -19.25
N GLY A 243 -7.62 -6.01 -19.26
CA GLY A 243 -6.20 -6.08 -19.60
C GLY A 243 -5.25 -5.56 -18.54
N GLY A 244 -5.76 -4.87 -17.50
CA GLY A 244 -5.00 -4.40 -16.36
C GLY A 244 -4.88 -5.44 -15.24
N ARG A 245 -4.53 -4.97 -14.04
CA ARG A 245 -4.43 -5.81 -12.83
C ARG A 245 -5.14 -5.13 -11.65
N ARG A 246 -5.46 -5.92 -10.63
CA ARG A 246 -5.92 -5.37 -9.36
C ARG A 246 -4.81 -4.55 -8.72
N VAL A 247 -5.04 -3.27 -8.56
CA VAL A 247 -4.21 -2.36 -7.78
C VAL A 247 -5.00 -1.94 -6.54
N GLU A 248 -4.36 -2.00 -5.40
CA GLU A 248 -4.91 -1.61 -4.11
C GLU A 248 -4.38 -0.24 -3.71
N ILE A 249 -5.29 0.73 -3.52
CA ILE A 249 -4.96 2.06 -3.01
C ILE A 249 -5.23 2.07 -1.51
N LYS A 250 -4.14 2.15 -0.73
CA LYS A 250 -4.19 2.03 0.73
C LYS A 250 -4.49 3.34 1.46
N GLY A 251 -5.06 3.19 2.65
CA GLY A 251 -5.13 4.24 3.64
C GLY A 251 -6.05 5.40 3.30
N VAL A 252 -7.06 5.19 2.46
CA VAL A 252 -8.01 6.24 2.13
C VAL A 252 -8.87 6.58 3.35
N SER A 253 -8.59 7.71 4.00
CA SER A 253 -9.30 8.14 5.21
C SER A 253 -10.57 8.94 4.93
N ARG A 254 -10.67 9.54 3.73
CA ARG A 254 -11.76 10.45 3.34
C ARG A 254 -12.56 9.86 2.19
N ILE A 255 -13.78 9.40 2.47
CA ILE A 255 -14.70 8.84 1.46
C ILE A 255 -14.94 9.78 0.26
N PRO A 256 -15.09 11.11 0.42
CA PRO A 256 -15.24 12.01 -0.72
C PRO A 256 -14.09 12.03 -1.72
N LEU A 257 -12.91 11.53 -1.33
CA LEU A 257 -11.75 11.42 -2.23
C LEU A 257 -11.80 10.15 -3.10
N ILE A 258 -12.55 9.14 -2.70
CA ILE A 258 -12.64 7.83 -3.39
C ILE A 258 -12.97 7.97 -4.88
N PRO A 259 -13.98 8.75 -5.31
CA PRO A 259 -14.30 8.84 -6.73
C PRO A 259 -13.12 9.30 -7.58
N LEU A 260 -12.37 10.29 -7.11
CA LEU A 260 -11.21 10.83 -7.84
C LEU A 260 -10.05 9.81 -7.88
N LEU A 261 -9.79 9.13 -6.76
CA LEU A 261 -8.76 8.08 -6.69
C LEU A 261 -9.07 6.90 -7.64
N VAL A 262 -10.31 6.42 -7.65
CA VAL A 262 -10.74 5.32 -8.52
C VAL A 262 -10.65 5.73 -9.99
N HIS A 263 -11.10 6.94 -10.31
CA HIS A 263 -11.01 7.51 -11.65
C HIS A 263 -9.55 7.58 -12.12
N ASN A 264 -8.69 8.23 -11.34
CA ASN A 264 -7.28 8.40 -11.69
C ASN A 264 -6.56 7.06 -11.84
N GLU A 265 -6.85 6.07 -10.99
CA GLU A 265 -6.26 4.74 -11.10
C GLU A 265 -6.74 3.99 -12.34
N ALA A 266 -8.03 4.04 -12.69
CA ALA A 266 -8.55 3.40 -13.88
C ALA A 266 -7.87 3.95 -15.16
N PHE A 267 -7.72 5.28 -15.26
CA PHE A 267 -7.04 5.92 -16.39
C PHE A 267 -5.53 5.76 -16.35
N ARG A 268 -4.92 5.68 -15.16
CA ARG A 268 -3.50 5.31 -15.02
C ARG A 268 -3.23 3.93 -15.62
N GLN A 269 -4.07 2.95 -15.32
CA GLN A 269 -3.92 1.61 -15.89
C GLN A 269 -4.08 1.62 -17.41
N ALA A 270 -5.03 2.39 -17.94
CA ALA A 270 -5.19 2.55 -19.39
C ALA A 270 -3.91 3.15 -20.02
N ALA A 271 -3.33 4.19 -19.42
CA ALA A 271 -2.09 4.79 -19.90
C ALA A 271 -0.90 3.83 -19.83
N LEU A 272 -0.81 2.99 -18.79
CA LEU A 272 0.23 1.96 -18.69
C LEU A 272 0.08 0.87 -19.76
N LEU A 273 -1.14 0.49 -20.12
CA LEU A 273 -1.40 -0.44 -21.22
C LEU A 273 -1.05 0.16 -22.59
N GLU A 274 -1.26 1.47 -22.76
CA GLU A 274 -0.81 2.19 -23.97
C GLU A 274 0.73 2.25 -24.04
N ILE A 275 1.43 2.47 -22.93
CA ILE A 275 2.90 2.41 -22.85
C ILE A 275 3.39 1.01 -23.24
N LYS A 276 2.77 -0.04 -22.72
CA LYS A 276 3.07 -1.43 -23.11
C LYS A 276 2.95 -1.62 -24.62
N ALA A 277 1.80 -1.25 -25.19
CA ALA A 277 1.56 -1.39 -26.61
C ALA A 277 2.58 -0.61 -27.48
N GLU A 278 2.98 0.58 -27.04
CA GLU A 278 4.00 1.37 -27.72
C GLU A 278 5.39 0.70 -27.65
N LEU A 279 5.76 0.12 -26.50
CA LEU A 279 7.03 -0.61 -26.36
C LEU A 279 7.03 -1.87 -27.24
N GLU A 280 5.94 -2.61 -27.30
CA GLU A 280 5.76 -3.77 -28.18
C GLU A 280 5.90 -3.35 -29.66
N ARG A 281 5.26 -2.26 -30.07
CA ARG A 281 5.37 -1.70 -31.42
C ARG A 281 6.82 -1.32 -31.79
N ARG A 282 7.63 -0.90 -30.81
CA ARG A 282 9.07 -0.61 -30.98
C ARG A 282 9.94 -1.86 -31.01
N GLY A 283 9.37 -3.05 -30.75
CA GLY A 283 10.10 -4.31 -30.66
C GLY A 283 10.83 -4.49 -29.32
N VAL A 284 10.46 -3.71 -28.29
CA VAL A 284 10.98 -3.88 -26.94
C VAL A 284 10.14 -4.92 -26.20
N THR A 285 10.72 -6.09 -25.97
CA THR A 285 10.07 -7.24 -25.33
C THR A 285 10.83 -7.65 -24.09
N ALA A 286 10.25 -8.50 -23.24
CA ALA A 286 10.93 -9.04 -22.06
C ALA A 286 12.26 -9.74 -22.41
N ALA A 287 12.35 -10.38 -23.58
CA ALA A 287 13.57 -11.04 -24.05
C ALA A 287 14.63 -10.04 -24.58
N SER A 288 14.20 -8.97 -25.24
CA SER A 288 15.09 -7.96 -25.83
C SER A 288 15.42 -6.80 -24.90
N PHE A 289 14.66 -6.61 -23.82
CA PHE A 289 14.87 -5.50 -22.89
C PHE A 289 16.26 -5.54 -22.26
N ARG A 290 16.92 -4.41 -22.27
CA ARG A 290 18.23 -4.20 -21.60
C ARG A 290 18.21 -2.84 -20.90
N ALA A 291 18.78 -2.83 -19.71
CA ALA A 291 19.05 -1.62 -18.94
C ALA A 291 20.47 -1.72 -18.39
N ASP A 292 21.31 -0.76 -18.76
CA ASP A 292 22.72 -0.73 -18.39
C ASP A 292 22.96 0.40 -17.40
N ALA A 293 23.49 0.09 -16.22
CA ALA A 293 23.81 1.07 -15.20
C ALA A 293 25.32 1.32 -15.13
N SER A 294 25.73 2.59 -15.01
CA SER A 294 27.14 2.98 -14.86
C SER A 294 27.30 4.14 -13.89
N ASN A 295 28.40 4.17 -13.16
CA ASN A 295 28.77 5.33 -12.35
C ASN A 295 29.18 6.49 -13.26
N VAL A 296 28.61 7.67 -13.06
CA VAL A 296 28.87 8.88 -13.85
C VAL A 296 29.25 10.07 -12.98
N THR A 297 29.55 9.85 -11.70
CA THR A 297 29.86 10.89 -10.70
C THR A 297 30.89 11.89 -11.21
N GLU A 298 32.02 11.41 -11.69
CA GLU A 298 33.10 12.25 -12.25
C GLU A 298 32.65 12.99 -13.52
N LEU A 299 31.79 12.35 -14.32
CA LEU A 299 31.33 12.91 -15.60
C LEU A 299 30.40 14.12 -15.40
N VAL A 300 29.67 14.14 -14.28
CA VAL A 300 28.70 15.20 -13.92
C VAL A 300 29.19 16.12 -12.79
N ALA A 301 30.47 16.02 -12.40
CA ALA A 301 31.04 16.78 -11.28
C ALA A 301 30.89 18.31 -11.42
N GLY A 302 30.86 18.82 -12.65
CA GLY A 302 30.71 20.27 -12.96
C GLY A 302 29.28 20.70 -13.27
N THR A 303 28.27 19.87 -13.00
CA THR A 303 26.88 20.19 -13.35
C THR A 303 26.36 21.45 -12.67
N GLN A 304 25.54 22.22 -13.41
CA GLN A 304 24.82 23.37 -12.87
C GLN A 304 23.39 23.01 -12.46
N TYR A 305 22.93 21.79 -12.71
CA TYR A 305 21.63 21.31 -12.25
C TYR A 305 21.65 21.19 -10.73
N TYR A 306 20.99 22.15 -10.06
CA TYR A 306 21.12 22.37 -8.62
C TYR A 306 20.92 21.13 -7.75
N PRO A 307 19.88 20.28 -7.96
CA PRO A 307 19.66 19.10 -7.11
C PRO A 307 20.85 18.12 -7.15
N LEU A 308 21.39 17.85 -8.35
CA LEU A 308 22.55 16.97 -8.54
C LEU A 308 23.85 17.65 -8.05
N ALA A 309 24.05 18.92 -8.39
CA ALA A 309 25.23 19.67 -7.93
C ALA A 309 25.33 19.72 -6.40
N LYS A 310 24.21 19.88 -5.72
CA LYS A 310 24.14 19.82 -4.25
C LYS A 310 24.51 18.42 -3.74
N ALA A 311 23.92 17.37 -4.31
CA ALA A 311 24.23 16.00 -3.92
C ALA A 311 25.72 15.66 -4.06
N LEU A 312 26.35 16.08 -5.16
CA LEU A 312 27.79 15.86 -5.38
C LEU A 312 28.66 16.64 -4.38
N ARG A 313 28.27 17.87 -4.03
CA ARG A 313 28.99 18.62 -2.96
C ARG A 313 28.86 17.95 -1.58
N ASP A 314 27.74 17.28 -1.33
CA ASP A 314 27.49 16.50 -0.11
C ASP A 314 28.24 15.14 -0.14
N GLY A 315 29.07 14.86 -1.18
CA GLY A 315 29.85 13.64 -1.32
C GLY A 315 29.08 12.42 -1.83
N LEU A 316 27.87 12.63 -2.38
CA LEU A 316 27.04 11.56 -2.92
C LEU A 316 27.47 11.16 -4.34
N GLU A 317 27.14 9.93 -4.73
CA GLU A 317 27.42 9.39 -6.07
C GLU A 317 26.23 9.59 -7.02
N ALA A 318 26.52 9.58 -8.32
CA ALA A 318 25.51 9.58 -9.38
C ALA A 318 25.69 8.38 -10.32
N ARG A 319 24.57 7.75 -10.69
CA ARG A 319 24.54 6.67 -11.69
C ARG A 319 23.61 7.03 -12.84
N ALA A 320 24.01 6.61 -14.04
CA ALA A 320 23.19 6.64 -15.23
C ALA A 320 22.65 5.25 -15.53
N VAL A 321 21.38 5.15 -15.79
CA VAL A 321 20.70 3.93 -16.25
C VAL A 321 20.19 4.19 -17.66
N VAL A 322 20.66 3.41 -18.63
CA VAL A 322 20.22 3.48 -20.02
C VAL A 322 19.07 2.51 -20.24
N LEU A 323 17.91 3.03 -20.54
CA LEU A 323 16.71 2.25 -20.88
C LEU A 323 16.60 2.15 -22.41
N ARG A 324 16.91 0.97 -22.95
CA ARG A 324 16.96 0.75 -24.40
C ARG A 324 15.57 0.81 -25.01
N GLY A 325 15.40 1.66 -26.04
CA GLY A 325 14.12 1.82 -26.75
C GLY A 325 13.06 2.68 -26.06
N PHE A 326 13.37 3.31 -24.92
CA PHE A 326 12.41 4.07 -24.09
C PHE A 326 12.28 5.55 -24.43
N ARG A 327 12.90 6.05 -25.51
CA ARG A 327 12.84 7.48 -25.85
C ARG A 327 11.42 8.02 -25.81
N GLY A 328 11.18 9.08 -25.01
CA GLY A 328 9.90 9.76 -24.84
C GLY A 328 8.89 9.04 -23.93
N ILE A 329 9.15 7.78 -23.54
CA ILE A 329 8.22 7.01 -22.68
C ILE A 329 8.12 7.63 -21.28
N LEU A 330 9.19 8.14 -20.72
CA LEU A 330 9.20 8.68 -19.36
C LEU A 330 8.36 9.95 -19.23
N SER A 331 8.15 10.68 -20.32
CA SER A 331 7.30 11.88 -20.37
C SER A 331 5.81 11.55 -20.60
N TRP A 332 5.46 10.28 -20.77
CA TRP A 332 4.07 9.86 -20.98
C TRP A 332 3.23 10.10 -19.71
N ARG A 333 2.12 10.80 -19.84
CA ARG A 333 1.25 11.10 -18.69
C ARG A 333 0.48 9.85 -18.26
N THR A 334 0.54 9.54 -16.98
CA THR A 334 -0.16 8.39 -16.36
C THR A 334 -1.31 8.83 -15.45
N GLN A 335 -1.20 9.99 -14.81
CA GLN A 335 -2.22 10.61 -13.98
C GLN A 335 -2.17 12.14 -14.21
N PRO A 336 -3.13 12.94 -13.69
CA PRO A 336 -3.02 14.39 -13.72
C PRO A 336 -1.68 14.87 -13.14
N GLU A 337 -1.01 15.77 -13.85
CA GLU A 337 0.32 16.33 -13.48
C GLU A 337 1.41 15.27 -13.17
N THR A 338 1.20 14.01 -13.57
CA THR A 338 2.09 12.89 -13.26
C THR A 338 2.49 12.15 -14.54
N THR A 339 3.79 11.90 -14.71
CA THR A 339 4.34 11.17 -15.85
C THR A 339 4.86 9.77 -15.41
N PHE A 340 5.21 8.93 -16.40
CA PHE A 340 5.82 7.64 -16.13
C PHE A 340 7.16 7.76 -15.36
N ALA A 341 7.91 8.86 -15.56
CA ALA A 341 9.09 9.16 -14.75
C ALA A 341 8.76 9.25 -13.25
N LYS A 342 7.59 9.78 -12.88
CA LYS A 342 7.15 9.84 -11.48
C LYS A 342 6.89 8.45 -10.90
N GLU A 343 6.38 7.50 -11.69
CA GLU A 343 6.24 6.09 -11.27
C GLU A 343 7.59 5.48 -10.88
N ILE A 344 8.65 5.78 -11.67
CA ILE A 344 10.02 5.36 -11.38
C ILE A 344 10.55 6.07 -10.14
N SER A 345 10.39 7.40 -10.07
CA SER A 345 10.85 8.24 -8.94
C SER A 345 10.26 7.77 -7.60
N ASP A 346 8.96 7.45 -7.57
CA ASP A 346 8.29 6.97 -6.36
C ASP A 346 8.83 5.62 -5.90
N ARG A 347 9.11 4.71 -6.84
CA ARG A 347 9.69 3.41 -6.51
C ARG A 347 11.12 3.54 -5.98
N VAL A 348 11.94 4.39 -6.59
CA VAL A 348 13.27 4.75 -6.11
C VAL A 348 13.20 5.38 -4.71
N ARG A 349 12.27 6.30 -4.48
CA ARG A 349 12.06 6.93 -3.18
C ARG A 349 11.75 5.91 -2.09
N VAL A 350 10.86 4.97 -2.35
CA VAL A 350 10.39 4.00 -1.35
C VAL A 350 11.42 2.91 -1.09
N ILE A 351 11.95 2.28 -2.16
CA ILE A 351 12.80 1.07 -2.02
C ILE A 351 14.26 1.43 -1.77
N ALA A 352 14.78 2.46 -2.44
CA ALA A 352 16.16 2.92 -2.24
C ALA A 352 16.29 4.01 -1.18
N CYS A 353 15.18 4.39 -0.52
CA CYS A 353 15.16 5.43 0.52
C CYS A 353 15.70 6.80 0.09
N LEU A 354 15.66 7.09 -1.22
CA LEU A 354 16.08 8.37 -1.79
C LEU A 354 14.95 9.40 -1.71
N ASN A 355 14.67 9.88 -0.50
CA ASN A 355 13.49 10.69 -0.17
C ASN A 355 13.55 12.14 -0.67
N ARG A 356 14.72 12.69 -0.98
CA ARG A 356 14.86 14.07 -1.48
C ARG A 356 14.42 14.12 -2.94
N ILE A 357 13.37 14.86 -3.25
CA ILE A 357 12.84 15.05 -4.59
C ILE A 357 13.37 16.37 -5.17
N PRO A 358 13.81 16.42 -6.45
CA PRO A 358 13.89 15.29 -7.38
C PRO A 358 15.03 14.32 -7.02
N ASN A 359 14.75 13.01 -7.11
CA ASN A 359 15.72 11.94 -6.86
C ASN A 359 16.24 11.31 -8.16
N ILE A 360 15.60 11.63 -9.28
CA ILE A 360 16.03 11.25 -10.64
C ILE A 360 15.92 12.45 -11.58
N ALA A 361 16.65 12.37 -12.70
CA ALA A 361 16.46 13.21 -13.89
C ALA A 361 16.60 12.32 -15.13
N HIS A 362 15.98 12.68 -16.25
CA HIS A 362 16.08 11.87 -17.47
C HIS A 362 16.30 12.70 -18.72
N SER A 363 16.89 12.08 -19.76
CA SER A 363 17.31 12.76 -20.98
C SER A 363 16.15 13.33 -21.82
N ASP A 364 14.95 12.87 -21.59
CA ASP A 364 13.73 13.32 -22.31
C ASP A 364 12.89 14.30 -21.46
N GLN A 365 13.45 14.77 -20.32
CA GLN A 365 12.77 15.65 -19.39
C GLN A 365 12.64 17.06 -19.99
N GLU A 366 11.42 17.60 -19.91
CA GLU A 366 11.16 19.03 -20.17
C GLU A 366 11.38 19.85 -18.90
N GLY A 367 11.75 21.13 -19.08
CA GLY A 367 12.00 22.06 -18.00
C GLY A 367 13.41 22.01 -17.43
N GLU A 368 13.55 22.21 -16.13
CA GLU A 368 14.87 22.27 -15.46
C GLU A 368 15.53 20.90 -15.36
N THR A 369 16.68 20.74 -15.99
CA THR A 369 17.48 19.50 -16.05
C THR A 369 18.93 19.82 -16.37
N LEU A 370 19.77 18.80 -16.60
CA LEU A 370 21.14 18.98 -17.09
C LEU A 370 21.15 19.66 -18.45
N SER A 371 22.25 20.35 -18.75
CA SER A 371 22.46 20.97 -20.09
C SER A 371 22.52 19.91 -21.19
N SER A 372 22.19 20.31 -22.42
CA SER A 372 22.29 19.43 -23.59
C SER A 372 23.70 18.88 -23.79
N THR A 373 24.75 19.66 -23.45
CA THR A 373 26.13 19.25 -23.52
C THR A 373 26.44 18.14 -22.51
N GLU A 374 25.92 18.25 -21.29
CA GLU A 374 26.09 17.22 -20.26
C GLU A 374 25.37 15.92 -20.67
N TRP A 375 24.12 16.01 -21.12
CA TRP A 375 23.40 14.84 -21.65
C TRP A 375 24.14 14.18 -22.82
N THR A 376 24.73 14.95 -23.71
CA THR A 376 25.52 14.41 -24.84
C THR A 376 26.75 13.66 -24.35
N ARG A 377 27.48 14.19 -23.34
CA ARG A 377 28.63 13.49 -22.73
C ARG A 377 28.20 12.18 -22.08
N ILE A 378 27.13 12.21 -21.31
CA ILE A 378 26.61 11.02 -20.61
C ILE A 378 26.14 9.98 -21.64
N LYS A 379 25.42 10.40 -22.69
CA LYS A 379 24.97 9.54 -23.79
C LYS A 379 26.14 8.82 -24.47
N LYS A 380 27.22 9.53 -24.76
CA LYS A 380 28.44 8.98 -25.35
C LYS A 380 29.12 7.98 -24.42
N ALA A 381 29.30 8.35 -23.13
CA ALA A 381 29.95 7.50 -22.14
C ALA A 381 29.16 6.22 -21.87
N ALA A 382 27.84 6.32 -21.76
CA ALA A 382 26.92 5.20 -21.52
C ALA A 382 26.58 4.41 -22.80
N ARG A 383 27.13 4.79 -23.98
CA ARG A 383 26.82 4.16 -25.28
C ARG A 383 25.34 4.07 -25.58
N ALA A 384 24.57 5.11 -25.23
CA ALA A 384 23.15 5.19 -25.48
C ALA A 384 22.87 5.60 -26.94
N GLY A 385 21.91 4.93 -27.57
CA GLY A 385 21.44 5.23 -28.94
C GLY A 385 20.38 6.34 -28.98
N ASP A 386 19.94 6.69 -30.19
CA ASP A 386 18.92 7.74 -30.38
C ASP A 386 17.51 7.32 -29.96
N ARG A 387 17.29 6.03 -29.77
CA ARG A 387 16.01 5.45 -29.34
C ARG A 387 15.95 5.19 -27.84
N ASP A 388 17.03 5.50 -27.09
CA ASP A 388 17.18 5.19 -25.68
C ASP A 388 16.90 6.41 -24.82
N THR A 389 16.47 6.19 -23.58
CA THR A 389 16.39 7.20 -22.54
C THR A 389 17.44 6.92 -21.47
N ILE A 390 18.09 7.97 -20.98
CA ILE A 390 19.02 7.89 -19.86
C ILE A 390 18.32 8.46 -18.64
N VAL A 391 18.35 7.71 -17.53
CA VAL A 391 17.87 8.14 -16.24
C VAL A 391 19.05 8.28 -15.29
N LEU A 392 19.20 9.44 -14.69
CA LEU A 392 20.17 9.69 -13.61
C LEU A 392 19.48 9.50 -12.27
N VAL A 393 20.21 8.90 -11.33
CA VAL A 393 19.84 8.77 -9.92
C VAL A 393 21.07 9.10 -9.08
N TRP A 394 20.87 9.75 -7.92
CA TRP A 394 21.97 10.16 -7.05
C TRP A 394 21.63 9.97 -5.58
N GLY A 395 22.62 9.63 -4.78
CA GLY A 395 22.49 9.33 -3.36
C GLY A 395 23.73 8.68 -2.78
N ASP A 396 23.62 8.15 -1.57
CA ASP A 396 24.66 7.31 -0.99
C ASP A 396 24.94 6.10 -1.88
N ARG A 397 26.18 5.63 -1.90
CA ARG A 397 26.62 4.56 -2.79
C ARG A 397 25.71 3.33 -2.81
N ARG A 398 25.27 2.87 -1.62
CA ARG A 398 24.39 1.68 -1.51
C ARG A 398 22.99 1.95 -2.04
N ASP A 399 22.47 3.13 -1.76
CA ASP A 399 21.10 3.52 -2.12
C ASP A 399 21.00 3.83 -3.60
N VAL A 400 22.02 4.47 -4.18
CA VAL A 400 22.05 4.74 -5.61
C VAL A 400 22.20 3.46 -6.45
N GLU A 401 22.87 2.42 -5.92
CA GLU A 401 22.89 1.09 -6.54
C GLU A 401 21.51 0.44 -6.55
N THR A 402 20.83 0.46 -5.40
CA THR A 402 19.46 -0.01 -5.28
C THR A 402 18.53 0.79 -6.20
N GLY A 403 18.66 2.12 -6.20
CA GLY A 403 17.84 3.01 -7.04
C GLY A 403 18.04 2.75 -8.54
N ALA A 404 19.27 2.53 -8.98
CA ALA A 404 19.55 2.16 -10.38
C ALA A 404 18.90 0.82 -10.77
N GLY A 405 18.93 -0.17 -9.87
CA GLY A 405 18.22 -1.44 -10.03
C GLY A 405 16.72 -1.27 -10.13
N GLU A 406 16.13 -0.44 -9.27
CA GLU A 406 14.67 -0.20 -9.27
C GLU A 406 14.20 0.58 -10.50
N ILE A 407 15.00 1.49 -11.05
CA ILE A 407 14.74 2.14 -12.35
C ILE A 407 14.61 1.07 -13.45
N ALA A 408 15.57 0.16 -13.53
CA ALA A 408 15.56 -0.93 -14.50
C ALA A 408 14.38 -1.87 -14.32
N LEU A 409 14.08 -2.26 -13.08
CA LEU A 409 12.94 -3.13 -12.74
C LEU A 409 11.60 -2.47 -13.10
N ARG A 410 11.39 -1.19 -12.74
CA ARG A 410 10.14 -0.50 -13.07
C ARG A 410 9.95 -0.32 -14.59
N ALA A 411 11.04 -0.06 -15.31
CA ALA A 411 10.99 -0.01 -16.76
C ALA A 411 10.64 -1.38 -17.36
N ARG A 412 11.18 -2.46 -16.82
CA ARG A 412 10.82 -3.82 -17.23
C ARG A 412 9.35 -4.15 -16.97
N ASP A 413 8.82 -3.76 -15.80
CA ASP A 413 7.40 -3.97 -15.45
C ASP A 413 6.45 -3.30 -16.46
N ALA A 414 6.88 -2.23 -17.15
CA ALA A 414 6.09 -1.59 -18.19
C ALA A 414 5.82 -2.50 -19.41
N LEU A 415 6.66 -3.50 -19.64
CA LEU A 415 6.46 -4.49 -20.71
C LEU A 415 5.30 -5.45 -20.40
N ASP A 416 4.99 -5.64 -19.12
CA ASP A 416 3.84 -6.43 -18.66
C ASP A 416 2.57 -5.57 -18.52
N GLY A 417 2.71 -4.23 -18.56
CA GLY A 417 1.66 -3.24 -18.43
C GLY A 417 1.48 -2.74 -17.01
N VAL A 418 0.43 -3.18 -16.32
CA VAL A 418 0.14 -2.75 -14.94
C VAL A 418 0.91 -3.64 -13.96
N PRO A 419 1.80 -3.09 -13.14
CA PRO A 419 2.54 -3.87 -12.16
C PRO A 419 1.64 -4.35 -10.99
N ASN A 420 2.05 -5.43 -10.35
CA ASN A 420 1.37 -5.99 -9.18
C ASN A 420 1.87 -5.27 -7.92
N GLU A 421 1.17 -4.20 -7.53
CA GLU A 421 1.61 -3.30 -6.45
C GLU A 421 0.45 -2.74 -5.62
N THR A 422 0.75 -2.28 -4.42
CA THR A 422 -0.11 -1.40 -3.64
C THR A 422 0.35 0.04 -3.79
N ARG A 423 -0.60 0.95 -3.71
CA ARG A 423 -0.36 2.38 -3.89
C ARG A 423 -0.90 3.18 -2.71
N GLN A 424 -0.29 4.29 -2.44
CA GLN A 424 -0.68 5.24 -1.42
C GLN A 424 -1.60 6.31 -2.04
N ALA A 425 -2.72 6.60 -1.39
CA ALA A 425 -3.57 7.73 -1.76
C ALA A 425 -2.87 9.07 -1.46
N LEU A 426 -2.93 10.00 -2.41
CA LEU A 426 -2.40 11.36 -2.25
C LEU A 426 -3.54 12.36 -2.08
N PRO A 427 -3.30 13.51 -1.42
CA PRO A 427 -4.36 14.50 -1.13
C PRO A 427 -5.03 15.11 -2.35
N ASP A 428 -4.33 15.15 -3.49
CA ASP A 428 -4.82 15.66 -4.78
C ASP A 428 -5.67 14.65 -5.56
N GLY A 429 -5.87 13.44 -5.02
CA GLY A 429 -6.63 12.36 -5.65
C GLY A 429 -5.83 11.53 -6.65
N THR A 430 -4.54 11.78 -6.78
CA THR A 430 -3.61 10.86 -7.44
C THR A 430 -3.13 9.80 -6.45
N ASN A 431 -2.37 8.85 -6.93
CA ASN A 431 -1.76 7.83 -6.08
C ASN A 431 -0.30 7.58 -6.47
N GLY A 432 0.50 7.14 -5.51
CA GLY A 432 1.92 6.84 -5.69
C GLY A 432 2.27 5.42 -5.24
N PHE A 433 3.43 4.92 -5.66
CA PHE A 433 3.92 3.60 -5.25
C PHE A 433 4.09 3.52 -3.73
N GLU A 434 3.58 2.46 -3.12
CA GLU A 434 3.78 2.15 -1.70
C GLU A 434 4.67 0.91 -1.53
N ARG A 435 4.25 -0.22 -2.13
CA ARG A 435 5.01 -1.49 -2.08
C ARG A 435 4.53 -2.47 -3.14
N ILE A 436 5.25 -3.57 -3.30
CA ILE A 436 4.82 -4.72 -4.11
C ILE A 436 3.62 -5.37 -3.40
N LEU A 437 2.63 -5.85 -4.17
CA LEU A 437 1.48 -6.54 -3.60
C LEU A 437 1.92 -7.83 -2.90
N PRO A 438 1.55 -8.04 -1.63
CA PRO A 438 1.92 -9.25 -0.90
C PRO A 438 1.33 -10.52 -1.51
N GLY A 439 2.11 -11.60 -1.46
CA GLY A 439 1.67 -12.94 -1.81
C GLY A 439 1.00 -13.69 -0.65
N PRO A 440 0.58 -14.94 -0.88
CA PRO A 440 0.00 -15.80 0.15
C PRO A 440 1.04 -16.29 1.17
N ASP A 441 2.33 -16.29 0.81
CA ASP A 441 3.43 -16.88 1.58
C ASP A 441 3.74 -16.16 2.90
N ARG A 442 3.09 -15.04 3.16
CA ARG A 442 3.17 -14.30 4.42
C ARG A 442 2.22 -14.79 5.53
N MET A 443 1.35 -15.74 5.21
CA MET A 443 0.34 -16.25 6.15
C MET A 443 0.87 -17.49 6.87
N TYR A 444 0.76 -17.49 8.20
CA TYR A 444 1.17 -18.57 9.08
C TYR A 444 0.03 -18.92 10.03
N PRO A 445 -0.23 -20.22 10.34
CA PRO A 445 -1.13 -20.56 11.44
C PRO A 445 -0.55 -20.04 12.76
N ASP A 446 -1.43 -19.58 13.65
CA ASP A 446 -1.02 -19.26 15.02
C ASP A 446 -0.92 -20.56 15.82
N THR A 447 0.20 -20.75 16.51
CA THR A 447 0.48 -21.94 17.32
C THR A 447 0.25 -21.74 18.81
N ASP A 448 0.04 -20.49 19.24
CA ASP A 448 -0.13 -20.12 20.64
C ASP A 448 -1.60 -20.09 21.08
N LEU A 449 -2.51 -19.88 20.11
CA LEU A 449 -3.93 -19.70 20.35
C LEU A 449 -4.75 -20.85 19.80
N PRO A 450 -5.49 -21.58 20.65
CA PRO A 450 -6.38 -22.65 20.19
C PRO A 450 -7.56 -22.08 19.43
N PRO A 451 -8.17 -22.89 18.53
CA PRO A 451 -9.43 -22.51 17.87
C PRO A 451 -10.56 -22.22 18.88
N ILE A 452 -11.42 -21.27 18.50
CA ILE A 452 -12.54 -20.84 19.34
C ILE A 452 -13.86 -21.22 18.65
N ALA A 453 -14.67 -22.07 19.27
CA ALA A 453 -15.99 -22.44 18.75
C ALA A 453 -16.99 -21.28 18.83
N ILE A 454 -17.73 -21.06 17.75
CA ILE A 454 -18.87 -20.14 17.74
C ILE A 454 -20.14 -20.93 18.04
N THR A 455 -20.59 -20.84 19.31
CA THR A 455 -21.75 -21.61 19.78
C THR A 455 -23.07 -20.97 19.36
N GLU A 456 -24.12 -21.80 19.20
CA GLU A 456 -25.47 -21.29 18.91
C GLU A 456 -25.98 -20.36 20.02
N ASP A 457 -25.69 -20.64 21.28
CA ASP A 457 -26.07 -19.75 22.41
C ASP A 457 -25.47 -18.37 22.27
N ARG A 458 -24.21 -18.28 21.80
CA ARG A 458 -23.54 -16.99 21.49
C ARG A 458 -24.27 -16.25 20.37
N ILE A 459 -24.59 -16.96 19.30
CA ILE A 459 -25.26 -16.41 18.12
C ILE A 459 -26.67 -15.90 18.53
N GLU A 460 -27.44 -16.68 19.25
CA GLU A 460 -28.77 -16.29 19.69
C GLU A 460 -28.75 -15.10 20.64
N ARG A 461 -27.82 -15.05 21.58
CA ARG A 461 -27.60 -13.90 22.44
C ARG A 461 -27.34 -12.63 21.64
N ILE A 462 -26.49 -12.69 20.62
CA ILE A 462 -26.18 -11.53 19.77
C ILE A 462 -27.42 -11.15 18.94
N ARG A 463 -28.16 -12.11 18.37
CA ARG A 463 -29.41 -11.86 17.63
C ARG A 463 -30.48 -11.15 18.51
N SER A 464 -30.60 -11.55 19.76
CA SER A 464 -31.49 -10.89 20.69
C SER A 464 -31.15 -9.43 20.92
N ILE A 465 -29.85 -9.13 21.10
CA ILE A 465 -29.37 -7.75 21.23
C ILE A 465 -29.63 -6.93 19.94
N MET A 466 -29.48 -7.54 18.77
CA MET A 466 -29.77 -6.88 17.48
C MET A 466 -31.28 -6.58 17.32
N ALA A 467 -32.14 -7.48 17.76
CA ALA A 467 -33.60 -7.35 17.64
C ALA A 467 -34.17 -6.26 18.57
N GLU A 468 -33.52 -5.94 19.67
CA GLU A 468 -33.93 -4.89 20.61
C GLU A 468 -33.57 -3.47 20.13
N ARG A 469 -32.86 -3.34 19.04
CA ARG A 469 -32.49 -2.02 18.48
C ARG A 469 -33.60 -1.45 17.62
N PRO A 470 -33.93 -0.15 17.78
CA PRO A 470 -34.94 0.53 16.95
C PRO A 470 -34.53 0.66 15.50
#